data_502afce05dd511dbf355811c9425c712
#
_entry.id   502afce05dd511dbf355811c9425c712
#
_cell.length_a   1.000
_cell.length_b   1.000
_cell.length_c   1.000
_cell.angle_alpha   90.00
_cell.angle_beta   90.00
_cell.angle_gamma   90.00
#
_symmetry.space_group_name_H-M   'P 1'
#
loop_
_entity.id
_entity.type
_entity.pdbx_description
1 polymer ?
#
loop_
_entity_poly.entity_id
_entity_poly.type
_entity_poly.pdbx_seq_one_letter_code
_entity_poly.pdbx_strand_id
1 'polypeptide(L)'
;INAVNDAPEVTVPEAIQNLLEDSTLTFNIIKGNPITVNDDPENDQPITFEMSVDHGTLTLGKIRNLTFLTGADESSHMEISATTTALNSALNGLTYTAPRDFDGTATISFLTADNGNIGKGGPKTAQNSLDVSILAVNDAPIITGPSLVTPVEDIPFSFDGEADALITSIDDAANEGDDNQVGNVTTQLTINVDHGTVRMGRLNGLTFLEGDSAGDSKLVMTGPYNLMVLSLDGMTYTSDKDYNGGDSLKVEFNDLGHFGEGGAKTAAHTVLLVVGPANDPPTDVLIDSSSVAANKK
;
A
#
# COMPACT_ATOMS: atom_id res chain seq x y z
N ILE A 1 -53.63 24.27 22.48
CA ILE A 1 -52.18 24.56 22.41
C ILE A 1 -51.78 24.25 20.98
N ASN A 2 -51.16 25.20 20.27
CA ASN A 2 -50.61 24.95 18.94
C ASN A 2 -49.23 24.33 19.13
N ALA A 3 -48.92 23.26 18.40
CA ALA A 3 -47.59 22.67 18.36
C ALA A 3 -46.54 23.70 17.84
N VAL A 4 -45.36 23.66 18.40
CA VAL A 4 -44.19 24.41 17.96
C VAL A 4 -43.24 23.40 17.33
N ASN A 5 -42.69 23.73 16.20
CA ASN A 5 -41.71 22.88 15.50
C ASN A 5 -40.38 22.92 16.25
N ASP A 6 -39.89 21.78 16.69
CA ASP A 6 -38.55 21.61 17.27
C ASP A 6 -37.53 21.20 16.19
N ALA A 7 -36.26 21.36 16.44
CA ALA A 7 -35.23 20.93 15.47
C ALA A 7 -35.02 19.41 15.55
N PRO A 8 -34.80 18.74 14.40
CA PRO A 8 -34.43 17.34 14.44
C PRO A 8 -33.07 17.16 15.15
N GLU A 9 -32.74 15.94 15.53
CA GLU A 9 -31.48 15.61 16.21
C GLU A 9 -30.81 14.44 15.50
N VAL A 10 -29.50 14.55 15.31
CA VAL A 10 -28.65 13.42 14.85
C VAL A 10 -27.73 13.05 16.00
N THR A 11 -27.86 11.84 16.50
CA THR A 11 -26.99 11.29 17.54
C THR A 11 -25.97 10.35 16.92
N VAL A 12 -24.68 10.54 17.25
CA VAL A 12 -23.56 9.70 16.81
C VAL A 12 -22.85 9.09 18.03
N PRO A 13 -22.08 8.01 17.87
CA PRO A 13 -21.24 7.46 18.94
C PRO A 13 -20.29 8.52 19.53
N GLU A 14 -20.22 8.61 20.85
CA GLU A 14 -19.30 9.55 21.54
C GLU A 14 -17.84 9.08 21.51
N ALA A 15 -17.60 7.76 21.47
CA ALA A 15 -16.27 7.20 21.42
C ALA A 15 -15.69 7.25 20.01
N ILE A 16 -14.39 7.55 19.91
CA ILE A 16 -13.65 7.44 18.65
C ILE A 16 -13.83 6.02 18.10
N GLN A 17 -14.17 5.93 16.83
CA GLN A 17 -14.31 4.66 16.14
C GLN A 17 -12.96 4.30 15.52
N ASN A 18 -12.43 3.11 15.85
CA ASN A 18 -11.17 2.63 15.29
C ASN A 18 -11.45 1.55 14.26
N LEU A 19 -10.69 1.56 13.19
CA LEU A 19 -10.76 0.63 12.07
C LEU A 19 -9.34 0.31 11.60
N LEU A 20 -9.07 -0.91 11.22
CA LEU A 20 -7.88 -1.22 10.41
C LEU A 20 -8.19 -0.86 8.97
N GLU A 21 -7.21 -0.34 8.23
CA GLU A 21 -7.35 -0.16 6.78
C GLU A 21 -7.80 -1.47 6.09
N ASP A 22 -8.27 -1.40 4.87
CA ASP A 22 -8.83 -2.52 4.10
C ASP A 22 -9.98 -3.26 4.78
N SER A 23 -10.54 -2.69 5.85
CA SER A 23 -11.66 -3.28 6.56
C SER A 23 -12.89 -2.38 6.55
N THR A 24 -13.97 -2.81 7.19
CA THR A 24 -15.23 -2.07 7.24
C THR A 24 -15.69 -1.87 8.67
N LEU A 25 -16.24 -0.69 8.96
CA LEU A 25 -16.86 -0.36 10.24
C LEU A 25 -18.38 -0.34 10.09
N THR A 26 -19.08 -1.13 10.89
CA THR A 26 -20.56 -1.15 10.89
C THR A 26 -21.11 -0.48 12.14
N PHE A 27 -22.01 0.46 11.94
CA PHE A 27 -22.75 1.15 13.00
C PHE A 27 -24.08 0.45 13.26
N ASN A 28 -24.31 -0.01 14.48
CA ASN A 28 -25.60 -0.59 14.85
C ASN A 28 -25.80 -0.64 16.37
N ILE A 29 -27.06 -0.88 16.77
CA ILE A 29 -27.49 -0.95 18.17
C ILE A 29 -26.78 -2.11 18.92
N ILE A 30 -26.56 -3.24 18.26
CA ILE A 30 -25.98 -4.43 18.89
C ILE A 30 -24.51 -4.21 19.27
N LYS A 31 -23.76 -3.48 18.42
CA LYS A 31 -22.37 -3.11 18.68
C LYS A 31 -22.23 -1.94 19.68
N GLY A 32 -23.34 -1.28 20.02
CA GLY A 32 -23.33 -0.13 20.93
C GLY A 32 -22.82 1.17 20.32
N ASN A 33 -22.76 1.25 18.99
CA ASN A 33 -22.31 2.41 18.24
C ASN A 33 -23.36 2.90 17.21
N PRO A 34 -24.67 3.00 17.57
CA PRO A 34 -25.70 3.40 16.62
C PRO A 34 -25.57 4.88 16.24
N ILE A 35 -25.95 5.18 15.00
CA ILE A 35 -26.28 6.51 14.53
C ILE A 35 -27.80 6.57 14.47
N THR A 36 -28.40 7.61 15.05
CA THR A 36 -29.88 7.75 15.10
C THR A 36 -30.30 9.17 14.75
N VAL A 37 -31.49 9.27 14.17
CA VAL A 37 -32.14 10.53 13.85
C VAL A 37 -33.47 10.58 14.59
N ASN A 38 -33.73 11.67 15.32
CA ASN A 38 -34.99 11.93 16.01
C ASN A 38 -35.55 13.26 15.54
N ASP A 39 -36.86 13.39 15.64
CA ASP A 39 -37.64 14.61 15.38
C ASP A 39 -38.85 14.61 16.27
N ASP A 40 -39.71 15.65 16.17
CA ASP A 40 -40.98 15.73 16.92
C ASP A 40 -41.74 14.40 16.89
N PRO A 41 -42.21 13.87 18.03
CA PRO A 41 -42.84 12.54 18.10
C PRO A 41 -44.10 12.39 17.22
N GLU A 42 -44.78 13.50 16.92
CA GLU A 42 -45.95 13.52 16.03
C GLU A 42 -45.57 13.62 14.54
N ASN A 43 -44.29 13.78 14.21
CA ASN A 43 -43.86 13.87 12.83
C ASN A 43 -43.65 12.49 12.19
N ASP A 44 -44.61 12.07 11.39
CA ASP A 44 -44.57 10.87 10.54
C ASP A 44 -44.28 11.21 9.07
N GLN A 45 -43.99 12.49 8.76
CA GLN A 45 -43.72 12.94 7.41
C GLN A 45 -42.22 12.74 7.07
N PRO A 46 -41.87 12.63 5.79
CA PRO A 46 -40.47 12.55 5.35
C PRO A 46 -39.69 13.81 5.72
N ILE A 47 -38.56 13.61 6.36
CA ILE A 47 -37.52 14.62 6.57
C ILE A 47 -36.40 14.45 5.53
N THR A 48 -35.53 15.44 5.40
CA THR A 48 -34.33 15.34 4.54
C THR A 48 -33.14 14.98 5.43
N PHE A 49 -32.37 13.99 5.00
CA PHE A 49 -31.15 13.54 5.67
C PHE A 49 -30.03 13.41 4.67
N GLU A 50 -28.96 14.17 4.89
CA GLU A 50 -27.74 14.15 4.09
C GLU A 50 -26.60 13.55 4.91
N MET A 51 -25.81 12.70 4.30
CA MET A 51 -24.55 12.22 4.87
C MET A 51 -23.44 12.19 3.83
N SER A 52 -22.24 12.48 4.30
CA SER A 52 -21.03 12.47 3.47
C SER A 52 -19.85 11.99 4.27
N VAL A 53 -18.83 11.46 3.58
CA VAL A 53 -17.53 11.11 4.12
C VAL A 53 -16.44 11.68 3.21
N ASP A 54 -15.37 12.19 3.79
CA ASP A 54 -14.24 12.78 3.04
C ASP A 54 -13.34 11.71 2.40
N HIS A 55 -13.20 10.55 3.06
CA HIS A 55 -12.43 9.40 2.56
C HIS A 55 -13.27 8.13 2.67
N GLY A 56 -13.43 7.39 1.56
CA GLY A 56 -14.15 6.11 1.52
C GLY A 56 -15.61 6.20 1.10
N THR A 57 -16.40 5.20 1.46
CA THR A 57 -17.82 5.08 1.07
C THR A 57 -18.70 4.64 2.23
N LEU A 58 -19.98 5.01 2.13
CA LEU A 58 -21.04 4.69 3.08
C LEU A 58 -22.06 3.78 2.42
N THR A 59 -22.40 2.67 3.05
CA THR A 59 -23.42 1.71 2.60
C THR A 59 -24.50 1.58 3.68
N LEU A 60 -25.74 1.81 3.30
CA LEU A 60 -26.90 1.72 4.21
C LEU A 60 -27.20 0.26 4.57
N GLY A 61 -27.63 0.02 5.80
CA GLY A 61 -28.08 -1.30 6.25
C GLY A 61 -29.34 -1.78 5.51
N LYS A 62 -30.22 -0.85 5.10
CA LYS A 62 -31.44 -1.09 4.32
C LYS A 62 -31.79 0.16 3.52
N ILE A 63 -32.30 -0.04 2.30
CA ILE A 63 -32.72 1.06 1.41
C ILE A 63 -34.25 1.14 1.23
N ARG A 64 -35.01 0.30 1.92
CA ARG A 64 -36.45 0.26 1.77
C ARG A 64 -37.11 1.52 2.36
N ASN A 65 -38.09 2.09 1.63
CA ASN A 65 -38.83 3.31 1.97
C ASN A 65 -37.93 4.56 2.06
N LEU A 66 -36.83 4.57 1.33
CA LEU A 66 -35.98 5.74 1.14
C LEU A 66 -36.18 6.29 -0.27
N THR A 67 -36.10 7.60 -0.41
CA THR A 67 -36.03 8.30 -1.69
C THR A 67 -34.71 9.06 -1.73
N PHE A 68 -33.78 8.65 -2.61
CA PHE A 68 -32.55 9.38 -2.84
C PHE A 68 -32.85 10.65 -3.64
N LEU A 69 -32.47 11.80 -3.08
CA LEU A 69 -32.58 13.11 -3.73
C LEU A 69 -31.30 13.41 -4.52
N THR A 70 -30.14 13.12 -3.95
CA THR A 70 -28.84 13.17 -4.61
C THR A 70 -27.97 12.00 -4.16
N GLY A 71 -26.99 11.65 -4.99
CA GLY A 71 -26.10 10.52 -4.72
C GLY A 71 -26.79 9.16 -4.82
N ALA A 72 -26.18 8.14 -4.24
CA ALA A 72 -26.65 6.76 -4.24
C ALA A 72 -26.12 6.03 -3.00
N ASP A 73 -26.65 4.85 -2.71
CA ASP A 73 -26.05 3.91 -1.76
C ASP A 73 -24.65 3.49 -2.26
N GLU A 74 -23.75 3.12 -1.37
CA GLU A 74 -22.34 2.76 -1.67
C GLU A 74 -21.53 3.94 -2.25
N SER A 75 -21.76 5.15 -1.76
CA SER A 75 -21.07 6.36 -2.22
C SER A 75 -20.50 7.19 -1.06
N SER A 76 -19.67 8.18 -1.39
CA SER A 76 -19.12 9.13 -0.41
C SER A 76 -20.12 10.21 0.00
N HIS A 77 -21.23 10.36 -0.73
CA HIS A 77 -22.26 11.37 -0.45
C HIS A 77 -23.64 10.89 -0.87
N MET A 78 -24.64 11.10 -0.02
CA MET A 78 -26.04 10.86 -0.35
C MET A 78 -26.96 11.77 0.43
N GLU A 79 -28.05 12.22 -0.23
CA GLU A 79 -29.14 12.96 0.36
C GLU A 79 -30.44 12.16 0.18
N ILE A 80 -31.19 11.95 1.27
CA ILE A 80 -32.30 11.01 1.34
C ILE A 80 -33.51 11.73 1.93
N SER A 81 -34.70 11.51 1.33
CA SER A 81 -35.98 11.87 1.93
C SER A 81 -36.66 10.61 2.43
N ALA A 82 -36.98 10.58 3.73
CA ALA A 82 -37.66 9.44 4.37
C ALA A 82 -38.20 9.83 5.75
N THR A 83 -39.09 9.01 6.35
CA THR A 83 -39.50 9.14 7.73
C THR A 83 -38.33 8.79 8.67
N THR A 84 -38.32 9.33 9.88
CA THR A 84 -37.30 9.02 10.92
C THR A 84 -37.21 7.51 11.19
N THR A 85 -38.34 6.80 11.18
CA THR A 85 -38.37 5.32 11.31
C THR A 85 -37.64 4.60 10.19
N ALA A 86 -37.84 5.03 8.94
CA ALA A 86 -37.17 4.45 7.80
C ALA A 86 -35.67 4.77 7.80
N LEU A 87 -35.28 6.01 8.13
CA LEU A 87 -33.89 6.43 8.30
C LEU A 87 -33.18 5.62 9.38
N ASN A 88 -33.76 5.51 10.57
CA ASN A 88 -33.18 4.72 11.67
C ASN A 88 -33.03 3.22 11.31
N SER A 89 -33.99 2.69 10.51
CA SER A 89 -33.87 1.32 9.99
C SER A 89 -32.73 1.17 8.98
N ALA A 90 -32.45 2.22 8.20
CA ALA A 90 -31.36 2.26 7.23
C ALA A 90 -29.98 2.46 7.90
N LEU A 91 -29.92 3.35 8.89
CA LEU A 91 -28.72 3.65 9.66
C LEU A 91 -28.31 2.50 10.59
N ASN A 92 -29.25 1.67 11.05
CA ASN A 92 -28.94 0.47 11.82
C ASN A 92 -28.37 -0.63 10.91
N GLY A 93 -27.08 -0.63 10.75
CA GLY A 93 -26.31 -1.44 9.83
C GLY A 93 -25.57 -0.61 8.78
N LEU A 94 -25.56 0.73 8.90
CA LEU A 94 -24.69 1.59 8.11
C LEU A 94 -23.25 1.09 8.20
N THR A 95 -22.62 0.91 7.07
CA THR A 95 -21.23 0.45 6.97
C THR A 95 -20.38 1.53 6.29
N TYR A 96 -19.31 1.91 6.95
CA TYR A 96 -18.23 2.69 6.37
C TYR A 96 -17.16 1.73 5.84
N THR A 97 -16.70 1.98 4.62
CA THR A 97 -15.58 1.27 4.00
C THR A 97 -14.48 2.27 3.70
N ALA A 98 -13.32 2.07 4.30
CA ALA A 98 -12.14 2.88 4.02
C ALA A 98 -11.67 2.69 2.57
N PRO A 99 -11.00 3.69 1.95
CA PRO A 99 -10.27 3.44 0.71
C PRO A 99 -9.19 2.39 0.95
N ARG A 100 -8.79 1.72 -0.11
CA ARG A 100 -7.69 0.78 -0.05
C ARG A 100 -6.39 1.48 0.38
N ASP A 101 -5.59 0.81 1.22
CA ASP A 101 -4.28 1.29 1.68
C ASP A 101 -4.33 2.72 2.29
N PHE A 102 -5.49 3.13 2.86
CA PHE A 102 -5.66 4.43 3.51
C PHE A 102 -5.64 4.28 5.02
N ASP A 103 -4.66 4.87 5.67
CA ASP A 103 -4.61 5.10 7.11
C ASP A 103 -4.75 6.60 7.41
N GLY A 104 -5.23 6.94 8.60
CA GLY A 104 -5.48 8.32 9.00
C GLY A 104 -6.84 8.53 9.63
N THR A 105 -7.48 9.65 9.36
CA THR A 105 -8.81 9.97 9.89
C THR A 105 -9.77 10.25 8.76
N ALA A 106 -10.91 9.55 8.76
CA ALA A 106 -12.05 9.88 7.92
C ALA A 106 -13.14 10.54 8.76
N THR A 107 -13.71 11.64 8.27
CA THR A 107 -14.82 12.36 8.92
C THR A 107 -16.12 12.08 8.20
N ILE A 108 -17.08 11.48 8.93
CA ILE A 108 -18.46 11.30 8.44
C ILE A 108 -19.30 12.44 8.96
N SER A 109 -19.91 13.20 8.06
CA SER A 109 -20.75 14.36 8.36
C SER A 109 -22.22 14.06 8.07
N PHE A 110 -23.11 14.59 8.92
CA PHE A 110 -24.55 14.43 8.84
C PHE A 110 -25.24 15.78 8.91
N LEU A 111 -26.24 15.98 8.05
CA LEU A 111 -27.15 17.11 8.09
C LEU A 111 -28.58 16.60 7.96
N THR A 112 -29.49 17.08 8.80
CA THR A 112 -30.91 16.76 8.72
C THR A 112 -31.76 18.01 8.73
N ALA A 113 -32.89 17.98 8.02
CA ALA A 113 -33.87 19.04 7.96
C ALA A 113 -35.29 18.46 8.10
N ASP A 114 -36.10 19.00 9.01
CA ASP A 114 -37.49 18.57 9.28
C ASP A 114 -38.49 19.02 8.23
N ASN A 115 -38.06 19.89 7.28
CA ASN A 115 -38.90 20.50 6.25
C ASN A 115 -40.05 21.36 6.75
N GLY A 116 -40.14 21.60 8.09
CA GLY A 116 -41.22 22.36 8.71
C GLY A 116 -42.57 21.67 8.67
N ASN A 117 -42.58 20.35 8.72
CA ASN A 117 -43.80 19.53 8.55
C ASN A 117 -44.79 19.64 9.70
N ILE A 118 -44.37 20.03 10.91
CA ILE A 118 -45.20 20.07 12.12
C ILE A 118 -45.00 21.37 12.88
N GLY A 119 -46.13 21.94 13.35
CA GLY A 119 -46.10 23.07 14.25
C GLY A 119 -45.82 24.43 13.60
N LYS A 120 -45.66 25.43 14.46
CA LYS A 120 -45.27 26.78 14.06
C LYS A 120 -43.77 26.97 14.23
N GLY A 121 -43.12 27.63 13.30
CA GLY A 121 -41.71 28.00 13.42
C GLY A 121 -40.91 27.80 12.11
N GLY A 122 -41.50 27.13 11.09
CA GLY A 122 -40.86 26.85 9.81
C GLY A 122 -39.77 25.76 9.91
N PRO A 123 -39.11 25.44 8.78
CA PRO A 123 -38.08 24.40 8.73
C PRO A 123 -36.89 24.65 9.64
N LYS A 124 -36.38 23.60 10.27
CA LYS A 124 -35.19 23.62 11.11
C LYS A 124 -34.22 22.52 10.67
N THR A 125 -32.97 22.70 11.04
CA THR A 125 -31.89 21.78 10.69
C THR A 125 -31.03 21.43 11.89
N ALA A 126 -30.42 20.27 11.89
CA ALA A 126 -29.34 19.86 12.78
C ALA A 126 -28.20 19.22 12.00
N GLN A 127 -26.99 19.36 12.54
CA GLN A 127 -25.78 18.73 11.98
C GLN A 127 -25.00 18.06 13.08
N ASN A 128 -24.28 17.00 12.70
CA ASN A 128 -23.32 16.31 13.57
C ASN A 128 -22.23 15.69 12.71
N SER A 129 -21.13 15.28 13.33
CA SER A 129 -20.06 14.57 12.65
C SER A 129 -19.41 13.53 13.56
N LEU A 130 -18.73 12.58 12.96
CA LEU A 130 -18.06 11.47 13.62
C LEU A 130 -16.72 11.21 12.90
N ASP A 131 -15.64 11.13 13.67
CA ASP A 131 -14.34 10.74 13.16
C ASP A 131 -14.11 9.24 13.33
N VAL A 132 -13.58 8.63 12.28
CA VAL A 132 -13.10 7.25 12.25
C VAL A 132 -11.58 7.28 12.11
N SER A 133 -10.89 6.72 13.09
CA SER A 133 -9.43 6.55 13.05
C SER A 133 -9.09 5.24 12.35
N ILE A 134 -8.44 5.32 11.21
CA ILE A 134 -7.99 4.17 10.42
C ILE A 134 -6.51 3.94 10.73
N LEU A 135 -6.19 2.71 11.12
CA LEU A 135 -4.84 2.28 11.50
C LEU A 135 -4.22 1.48 10.37
N ALA A 136 -2.95 1.78 10.07
CA ALA A 136 -2.17 1.09 9.06
C ALA A 136 -2.02 -0.41 9.36
N VAL A 137 -2.08 -1.23 8.32
CA VAL A 137 -1.77 -2.66 8.32
C VAL A 137 -0.57 -2.88 7.42
N ASN A 138 0.48 -3.49 7.96
CA ASN A 138 1.68 -3.72 7.17
C ASN A 138 1.42 -4.64 5.98
N ASP A 139 1.62 -4.15 4.77
CA ASP A 139 1.51 -4.89 3.52
C ASP A 139 2.87 -5.40 3.01
N ALA A 140 2.83 -6.42 2.15
CA ALA A 140 4.07 -6.98 1.62
C ALA A 140 4.68 -6.01 0.60
N PRO A 141 6.01 -5.76 0.68
CA PRO A 141 6.68 -4.96 -0.34
C PRO A 141 6.56 -5.62 -1.73
N ILE A 142 6.75 -4.83 -2.78
CA ILE A 142 6.71 -5.30 -4.17
C ILE A 142 8.09 -5.11 -4.77
N ILE A 143 8.62 -6.13 -5.44
CA ILE A 143 9.84 -6.05 -6.25
C ILE A 143 9.46 -6.25 -7.70
N THR A 144 9.85 -5.31 -8.55
CA THR A 144 9.71 -5.40 -10.00
C THR A 144 11.08 -5.34 -10.66
N GLY A 145 11.22 -6.00 -11.81
CA GLY A 145 12.47 -6.01 -12.56
C GLY A 145 12.40 -6.95 -13.77
N PRO A 146 13.49 -7.08 -14.52
CA PRO A 146 13.56 -8.00 -15.63
C PRO A 146 13.41 -9.45 -15.13
N SER A 147 12.76 -10.28 -15.92
CA SER A 147 12.72 -11.73 -15.66
C SER A 147 13.94 -12.48 -16.21
N LEU A 148 14.61 -11.88 -17.19
CA LEU A 148 15.78 -12.43 -17.88
C LEU A 148 16.68 -11.30 -18.36
N VAL A 149 18.00 -11.48 -18.16
CA VAL A 149 19.03 -10.65 -18.78
C VAL A 149 20.12 -11.54 -19.39
N THR A 150 20.92 -10.99 -20.32
CA THR A 150 21.97 -11.72 -21.04
C THR A 150 23.33 -11.05 -20.85
N PRO A 151 23.94 -11.16 -19.66
CA PRO A 151 25.31 -10.68 -19.45
C PRO A 151 26.31 -11.44 -20.29
N VAL A 152 27.52 -10.87 -20.45
CA VAL A 152 28.67 -11.53 -21.09
C VAL A 152 29.68 -11.83 -19.99
N GLU A 153 30.32 -13.01 -20.04
CA GLU A 153 31.34 -13.40 -19.07
C GLU A 153 32.46 -12.35 -18.98
N ASP A 154 33.05 -12.22 -17.79
CA ASP A 154 34.14 -11.29 -17.46
C ASP A 154 33.83 -9.79 -17.64
N ILE A 155 32.60 -9.44 -18.05
CA ILE A 155 32.15 -8.06 -18.23
C ILE A 155 31.04 -7.76 -17.21
N PRO A 156 31.23 -6.73 -16.35
CA PRO A 156 30.14 -6.33 -15.43
C PRO A 156 28.87 -5.94 -16.20
N PHE A 157 27.76 -6.56 -15.88
CA PHE A 157 26.42 -6.19 -16.33
C PHE A 157 25.78 -5.23 -15.32
N SER A 158 25.29 -4.08 -15.77
CA SER A 158 24.63 -3.08 -14.91
C SER A 158 23.12 -3.19 -14.97
N PHE A 159 22.49 -3.23 -13.79
CA PHE A 159 21.04 -3.14 -13.63
C PHE A 159 20.65 -1.66 -13.58
N ASP A 160 20.65 -1.00 -14.71
CA ASP A 160 20.28 0.41 -14.87
C ASP A 160 19.36 0.61 -16.08
N GLY A 161 18.71 1.79 -16.13
CA GLY A 161 17.76 2.09 -17.20
C GLY A 161 16.38 1.44 -17.04
N GLU A 162 15.44 1.82 -17.89
CA GLU A 162 14.01 1.44 -17.74
C GLU A 162 13.72 -0.06 -17.92
N ALA A 163 14.56 -0.78 -18.67
CA ALA A 163 14.32 -2.18 -19.00
C ALA A 163 14.93 -3.16 -17.99
N ASP A 164 16.06 -2.81 -17.39
CA ASP A 164 16.87 -3.71 -16.56
C ASP A 164 16.91 -3.28 -15.09
N ALA A 165 16.27 -2.16 -14.73
CA ALA A 165 16.23 -1.68 -13.35
C ALA A 165 15.45 -2.64 -12.42
N LEU A 166 16.02 -2.87 -11.24
CA LEU A 166 15.32 -3.48 -10.12
C LEU A 166 14.70 -2.37 -9.28
N ILE A 167 13.40 -2.44 -9.07
CA ILE A 167 12.64 -1.44 -8.33
C ILE A 167 11.91 -2.14 -7.18
N THR A 168 12.01 -1.58 -5.99
CA THR A 168 11.21 -1.98 -4.84
C THR A 168 10.20 -0.89 -4.52
N SER A 169 8.99 -1.26 -4.13
CA SER A 169 7.99 -0.37 -3.57
C SER A 169 7.39 -0.99 -2.32
N ILE A 170 6.94 -0.13 -1.42
CA ILE A 170 6.19 -0.48 -0.22
C ILE A 170 4.82 0.17 -0.37
N ASP A 171 3.76 -0.62 -0.31
CA ASP A 171 2.40 -0.16 -0.60
C ASP A 171 1.87 0.76 0.50
N ASP A 172 2.26 0.54 1.75
CA ASP A 172 1.95 1.42 2.89
C ASP A 172 2.52 2.84 2.76
N ALA A 173 3.33 3.08 1.73
CA ALA A 173 3.85 4.41 1.41
C ALA A 173 2.81 5.32 0.75
N ALA A 174 1.62 4.80 0.42
CA ALA A 174 0.55 5.55 -0.24
C ALA A 174 -0.15 6.58 0.67
N ASN A 175 0.24 6.70 1.93
CA ASN A 175 -0.31 7.70 2.82
C ASN A 175 0.08 9.10 2.38
N GLU A 176 -0.85 9.82 1.77
CA GLU A 176 -0.69 11.14 1.15
C GLU A 176 -0.24 12.27 2.10
N GLY A 177 0.20 11.94 3.32
CA GLY A 177 0.51 12.92 4.35
C GLY A 177 1.97 13.00 4.81
N ASP A 178 2.80 11.97 4.65
CA ASP A 178 4.16 11.99 5.24
C ASP A 178 5.22 11.17 4.48
N ASP A 179 5.43 11.47 3.19
CA ASP A 179 6.54 10.94 2.36
C ASP A 179 7.93 10.99 3.02
N ASN A 180 8.09 11.80 4.08
CA ASN A 180 9.35 11.92 4.79
C ASN A 180 9.58 10.83 5.85
N GLN A 181 8.54 10.15 6.34
CA GLN A 181 8.71 9.12 7.36
C GLN A 181 9.03 7.76 6.74
N VAL A 182 8.32 7.37 5.70
CA VAL A 182 8.53 6.09 5.00
C VAL A 182 9.96 5.96 4.50
N GLY A 183 10.53 7.02 3.92
CA GLY A 183 11.89 7.00 3.39
C GLY A 183 12.99 6.70 4.41
N ASN A 184 12.75 6.96 5.69
CA ASN A 184 13.74 6.78 6.77
C ASN A 184 13.57 5.47 7.55
N VAL A 185 12.51 4.70 7.26
CA VAL A 185 12.27 3.42 7.94
C VAL A 185 13.31 2.39 7.52
N THR A 186 13.87 1.67 8.53
CA THR A 186 14.88 0.64 8.27
C THR A 186 14.23 -0.58 7.62
N THR A 187 14.81 -1.03 6.52
CA THR A 187 14.45 -2.23 5.77
C THR A 187 15.64 -3.14 5.58
N GLN A 188 15.45 -4.35 5.09
CA GLN A 188 16.51 -5.31 4.79
C GLN A 188 16.42 -5.78 3.34
N LEU A 189 17.57 -5.85 2.68
CA LEU A 189 17.73 -6.41 1.34
C LEU A 189 18.70 -7.58 1.39
N THR A 190 18.32 -8.69 0.75
CA THR A 190 19.19 -9.84 0.53
C THR A 190 19.33 -10.07 -0.97
N ILE A 191 20.56 -10.19 -1.43
CA ILE A 191 20.88 -10.51 -2.83
C ILE A 191 21.78 -11.74 -2.86
N ASN A 192 21.50 -12.66 -3.78
CA ASN A 192 22.28 -13.88 -3.96
C ASN A 192 22.40 -14.25 -5.44
N VAL A 193 23.59 -14.68 -5.85
CA VAL A 193 23.90 -15.30 -7.15
C VAL A 193 24.64 -16.61 -6.93
N ASP A 194 24.52 -17.55 -7.86
CA ASP A 194 25.15 -18.87 -7.75
C ASP A 194 26.53 -18.91 -8.42
N HIS A 195 26.72 -18.16 -9.54
CA HIS A 195 27.95 -18.16 -10.35
C HIS A 195 28.38 -16.73 -10.67
N GLY A 196 28.94 -16.04 -9.68
CA GLY A 196 29.41 -14.67 -9.86
C GLY A 196 29.34 -13.83 -8.60
N THR A 197 29.41 -12.54 -8.79
CA THR A 197 29.40 -11.56 -7.72
C THR A 197 28.54 -10.36 -8.07
N VAL A 198 28.04 -9.68 -7.03
CA VAL A 198 27.28 -8.44 -7.15
C VAL A 198 27.99 -7.30 -6.42
N ARG A 199 27.79 -6.09 -6.94
CA ARG A 199 28.16 -4.82 -6.30
C ARG A 199 26.98 -3.88 -6.33
N MET A 200 26.70 -3.22 -5.23
CA MET A 200 25.64 -2.21 -5.16
C MET A 200 26.07 -0.92 -5.85
N GLY A 201 25.11 -0.20 -6.42
CA GLY A 201 25.37 1.09 -7.06
C GLY A 201 25.75 2.19 -6.07
N ARG A 202 25.18 2.15 -4.86
CA ARG A 202 25.44 3.12 -3.78
C ARG A 202 25.50 2.40 -2.43
N LEU A 203 26.39 2.86 -1.54
CA LEU A 203 26.61 2.24 -0.23
C LEU A 203 26.26 3.15 0.96
N ASN A 204 26.04 4.45 0.72
CA ASN A 204 25.83 5.43 1.77
C ASN A 204 24.57 5.11 2.59
N GLY A 205 24.73 5.04 3.92
CA GLY A 205 23.63 4.80 4.85
C GLY A 205 23.19 3.34 4.96
N LEU A 206 23.88 2.41 4.28
CA LEU A 206 23.66 0.99 4.41
C LEU A 206 24.59 0.35 5.43
N THR A 207 24.09 -0.65 6.14
CA THR A 207 24.84 -1.51 7.05
C THR A 207 24.83 -2.92 6.52
N PHE A 208 26.01 -3.47 6.20
CA PHE A 208 26.14 -4.83 5.73
C PHE A 208 26.15 -5.81 6.89
N LEU A 209 25.28 -6.82 6.84
CA LEU A 209 25.22 -7.94 7.78
C LEU A 209 25.99 -9.15 7.22
N GLU A 210 26.05 -9.28 5.89
CA GLU A 210 26.83 -10.30 5.16
C GLU A 210 27.34 -9.69 3.84
N GLY A 211 28.63 -9.91 3.53
CA GLY A 211 29.31 -9.26 2.41
C GLY A 211 29.68 -7.81 2.70
N ASP A 212 30.30 -7.13 1.73
CA ASP A 212 30.69 -5.71 1.82
C ASP A 212 30.49 -4.95 0.50
N SER A 213 29.91 -5.61 -0.51
CA SER A 213 29.74 -5.08 -1.87
C SER A 213 31.05 -4.86 -2.63
N ALA A 214 32.14 -5.52 -2.23
CA ALA A 214 33.39 -5.51 -2.96
C ALA A 214 33.47 -6.60 -4.06
N GLY A 215 32.38 -7.34 -4.26
CA GLY A 215 32.25 -8.46 -5.18
C GLY A 215 31.89 -9.74 -4.42
N ASP A 216 30.67 -9.80 -3.92
CA ASP A 216 30.15 -10.90 -3.09
C ASP A 216 29.11 -11.68 -3.88
N SER A 217 29.06 -13.01 -3.71
CA SER A 217 27.96 -13.85 -4.23
C SER A 217 26.69 -13.73 -3.41
N LYS A 218 26.81 -13.23 -2.16
CA LYS A 218 25.68 -12.95 -1.27
C LYS A 218 25.90 -11.65 -0.52
N LEU A 219 24.87 -10.82 -0.51
CA LEU A 219 24.81 -9.59 0.26
C LEU A 219 23.56 -9.61 1.14
N VAL A 220 23.73 -9.27 2.42
CA VAL A 220 22.61 -8.96 3.33
C VAL A 220 22.89 -7.61 3.94
N MET A 221 21.99 -6.66 3.75
CA MET A 221 22.17 -5.31 4.24
C MET A 221 20.88 -4.72 4.80
N THR A 222 21.02 -3.79 5.73
CA THR A 222 19.93 -3.00 6.29
C THR A 222 20.20 -1.51 6.10
N GLY A 223 19.15 -0.72 6.02
CA GLY A 223 19.23 0.73 5.90
C GLY A 223 17.87 1.37 5.69
N PRO A 224 17.82 2.71 5.66
CA PRO A 224 16.61 3.44 5.32
C PRO A 224 16.08 3.03 3.95
N TYR A 225 14.75 2.88 3.84
CA TYR A 225 14.08 2.43 2.61
C TYR A 225 14.50 3.23 1.36
N ASN A 226 14.49 4.57 1.44
CA ASN A 226 14.88 5.43 0.32
C ASN A 226 16.33 5.19 -0.14
N LEU A 227 17.25 4.92 0.78
CA LEU A 227 18.65 4.64 0.45
C LEU A 227 18.82 3.22 -0.08
N MET A 228 17.99 2.28 0.40
CA MET A 228 17.96 0.91 -0.10
C MET A 228 17.51 0.87 -1.57
N VAL A 229 16.43 1.59 -1.91
CA VAL A 229 15.98 1.73 -3.31
C VAL A 229 17.08 2.35 -4.20
N LEU A 230 17.69 3.44 -3.73
CA LEU A 230 18.78 4.09 -4.46
C LEU A 230 20.02 3.21 -4.62
N SER A 231 20.22 2.22 -3.77
CA SER A 231 21.38 1.32 -3.85
C SER A 231 21.25 0.28 -4.97
N LEU A 232 20.04 -0.03 -5.41
CA LEU A 232 19.76 -0.92 -6.53
C LEU A 232 20.07 -0.26 -7.88
N ASP A 233 19.97 1.07 -7.96
CA ASP A 233 20.31 1.82 -9.16
C ASP A 233 21.82 1.74 -9.44
N GLY A 234 22.19 1.19 -10.59
CA GLY A 234 23.58 0.93 -10.98
C GLY A 234 24.23 -0.26 -10.26
N MET A 235 23.42 -1.15 -9.65
CA MET A 235 23.92 -2.44 -9.19
C MET A 235 24.52 -3.22 -10.35
N THR A 236 25.63 -3.92 -10.13
CA THR A 236 26.29 -4.70 -11.17
C THR A 236 26.42 -6.18 -10.77
N TYR A 237 26.27 -7.05 -11.76
CA TYR A 237 26.61 -8.46 -11.70
C TYR A 237 27.84 -8.73 -12.55
N THR A 238 28.78 -9.55 -12.06
CA THR A 238 29.91 -10.07 -12.84
C THR A 238 29.95 -11.57 -12.60
N SER A 239 29.94 -12.36 -13.69
CA SER A 239 30.06 -13.81 -13.60
C SER A 239 31.42 -14.22 -13.01
N ASP A 240 31.49 -15.46 -12.54
CA ASP A 240 32.76 -16.07 -12.23
C ASP A 240 33.65 -16.05 -13.51
N LYS A 241 34.98 -16.00 -13.31
CA LYS A 241 35.90 -15.93 -14.40
C LYS A 241 35.71 -17.09 -15.38
N ASP A 242 35.68 -16.77 -16.69
CA ASP A 242 35.52 -17.74 -17.79
C ASP A 242 34.20 -18.57 -17.66
N TYR A 243 33.18 -18.08 -16.89
CA TYR A 243 31.91 -18.77 -16.74
C TYR A 243 30.88 -18.27 -17.75
N ASN A 244 30.44 -19.16 -18.62
CA ASN A 244 29.26 -18.96 -19.47
C ASN A 244 28.24 -20.07 -19.23
N GLY A 245 26.95 -19.67 -19.15
CA GLY A 245 25.85 -20.57 -18.77
C GLY A 245 24.70 -19.88 -18.07
N GLY A 246 23.87 -20.66 -17.42
CA GLY A 246 22.73 -20.13 -16.66
C GLY A 246 23.10 -19.82 -15.23
N ASP A 247 22.68 -18.65 -14.75
CA ASP A 247 22.75 -18.25 -13.35
C ASP A 247 21.42 -17.61 -12.91
N SER A 248 21.26 -17.28 -11.65
CA SER A 248 20.09 -16.60 -11.13
C SER A 248 20.46 -15.54 -10.09
N LEU A 249 20.01 -14.32 -10.32
CA LEU A 249 20.04 -13.26 -9.32
C LEU A 249 18.74 -13.32 -8.51
N LYS A 250 18.83 -13.65 -7.22
CA LYS A 250 17.70 -13.66 -6.30
C LYS A 250 17.78 -12.42 -5.41
N VAL A 251 16.71 -11.64 -5.41
CA VAL A 251 16.56 -10.44 -4.59
C VAL A 251 15.38 -10.65 -3.64
N GLU A 252 15.60 -10.49 -2.36
CA GLU A 252 14.57 -10.54 -1.33
C GLU A 252 14.60 -9.24 -0.53
N PHE A 253 13.44 -8.62 -0.40
CA PHE A 253 13.26 -7.39 0.35
C PHE A 253 12.31 -7.64 1.53
N ASN A 254 12.71 -7.19 2.73
CA ASN A 254 11.98 -7.34 3.98
C ASN A 254 11.74 -5.95 4.60
N ASP A 255 10.48 -5.62 4.87
CA ASP A 255 10.05 -4.35 5.47
C ASP A 255 10.34 -4.25 6.97
N LEU A 256 10.70 -5.38 7.63
CA LEU A 256 10.93 -5.53 9.07
C LEU A 256 9.70 -5.20 9.95
N GLY A 257 8.52 -5.05 9.35
CA GLY A 257 7.25 -4.82 10.06
C GLY A 257 7.11 -3.42 10.64
N HIS A 258 7.70 -2.42 9.99
CA HIS A 258 7.69 -1.05 10.49
C HIS A 258 6.58 -0.17 9.88
N PHE A 259 5.75 -0.73 8.99
CA PHE A 259 4.77 0.02 8.19
C PHE A 259 3.31 -0.17 8.63
N GLY A 260 3.04 -0.75 9.78
CA GLY A 260 1.69 -0.96 10.28
C GLY A 260 1.57 -2.18 11.19
N GLU A 261 0.32 -2.58 11.49
CA GLU A 261 0.05 -3.81 12.24
C GLU A 261 0.26 -5.06 11.35
N GLY A 262 0.70 -6.18 11.93
CA GLY A 262 0.79 -7.47 11.22
C GLY A 262 2.19 -8.06 11.11
N GLY A 263 3.24 -7.33 11.56
CA GLY A 263 4.62 -7.78 11.61
C GLY A 263 5.30 -7.82 10.23
N ALA A 264 6.58 -8.21 10.21
CA ALA A 264 7.43 -8.18 9.03
C ALA A 264 6.90 -9.03 7.87
N LYS A 265 6.96 -8.49 6.67
CA LYS A 265 6.64 -9.17 5.41
C LYS A 265 7.79 -9.08 4.42
N THR A 266 7.84 -10.02 3.49
CA THR A 266 8.90 -10.12 2.49
C THR A 266 8.33 -10.28 1.09
N ALA A 267 9.06 -9.74 0.11
CA ALA A 267 8.88 -10.05 -1.30
C ALA A 267 10.18 -10.57 -1.87
N ALA A 268 10.09 -11.39 -2.91
CA ALA A 268 11.24 -11.92 -3.63
C ALA A 268 11.05 -11.81 -5.14
N HIS A 269 12.12 -11.52 -5.84
CA HIS A 269 12.19 -11.51 -7.30
C HIS A 269 13.41 -12.28 -7.77
N THR A 270 13.29 -13.00 -8.87
CA THR A 270 14.40 -13.74 -9.47
C THR A 270 14.59 -13.31 -10.91
N VAL A 271 15.81 -12.87 -11.23
CA VAL A 271 16.24 -12.58 -12.60
C VAL A 271 17.06 -13.76 -13.10
N LEU A 272 16.65 -14.35 -14.21
CA LEU A 272 17.45 -15.37 -14.89
C LEU A 272 18.60 -14.69 -15.64
N LEU A 273 19.80 -15.18 -15.44
CA LEU A 273 21.01 -14.69 -16.11
C LEU A 273 21.46 -15.75 -17.12
N VAL A 274 21.49 -15.41 -18.40
CA VAL A 274 22.06 -16.26 -19.44
C VAL A 274 23.38 -15.65 -19.86
N VAL A 275 24.46 -16.08 -19.19
CA VAL A 275 25.80 -15.54 -19.43
C VAL A 275 26.32 -16.07 -20.75
N GLY A 276 26.55 -15.16 -21.69
CA GLY A 276 27.16 -15.46 -23.00
C GLY A 276 28.67 -15.50 -22.94
N PRO A 277 29.32 -16.24 -23.86
CA PRO A 277 30.78 -16.30 -23.91
C PRO A 277 31.41 -15.01 -24.45
N ALA A 278 32.59 -14.66 -23.93
CA ALA A 278 33.50 -13.68 -24.50
C ALA A 278 34.62 -14.40 -25.27
N ASN A 279 35.35 -13.66 -26.12
CA ASN A 279 36.53 -14.20 -26.77
C ASN A 279 37.79 -13.85 -25.96
N ASP A 280 38.35 -14.84 -25.29
CA ASP A 280 39.56 -14.67 -24.49
C ASP A 280 40.84 -14.79 -25.30
N PRO A 281 41.91 -14.10 -24.90
CA PRO A 281 43.20 -14.31 -25.50
C PRO A 281 43.74 -15.71 -25.16
N PRO A 282 44.49 -16.38 -26.05
CA PRO A 282 45.10 -17.65 -25.76
C PRO A 282 45.99 -17.58 -24.51
N THR A 283 45.72 -18.43 -23.53
CA THR A 283 46.45 -18.44 -22.25
C THR A 283 47.74 -19.26 -22.29
N ASP A 284 47.87 -20.16 -23.28
CA ASP A 284 49.05 -21.03 -23.39
C ASP A 284 49.40 -21.37 -24.84
N VAL A 285 50.65 -21.24 -25.19
CA VAL A 285 51.20 -21.77 -26.43
C VAL A 285 52.10 -22.94 -26.05
N LEU A 286 51.54 -24.14 -26.08
CA LEU A 286 52.33 -25.35 -25.91
C LEU A 286 53.20 -25.57 -27.14
N ILE A 287 54.50 -25.24 -27.04
CA ILE A 287 55.47 -25.62 -28.00
C ILE A 287 55.87 -27.06 -27.67
N ASP A 288 55.36 -28.02 -28.45
CA ASP A 288 55.87 -29.40 -28.40
C ASP A 288 57.28 -29.46 -28.91
N SER A 289 58.24 -29.47 -27.98
CA SER A 289 59.64 -29.57 -28.28
C SER A 289 60.11 -30.95 -28.86
N SER A 290 59.14 -31.90 -28.91
CA SER A 290 59.40 -33.28 -29.35
C SER A 290 59.59 -33.38 -30.86
N SER A 291 59.27 -32.35 -31.66
CA SER A 291 59.35 -32.36 -33.12
C SER A 291 60.62 -31.69 -33.71
N VAL A 292 61.55 -31.19 -32.89
CA VAL A 292 62.84 -30.67 -33.40
C VAL A 292 63.84 -31.82 -33.55
N ALA A 293 63.61 -32.66 -34.53
CA ALA A 293 64.71 -33.56 -35.02
C ALA A 293 65.80 -32.70 -35.58
N ALA A 294 66.93 -32.63 -34.88
CA ALA A 294 68.11 -32.00 -35.37
C ALA A 294 68.62 -32.79 -36.60
N ASN A 295 68.40 -32.27 -37.79
CA ASN A 295 69.13 -32.71 -38.95
C ASN A 295 70.64 -32.38 -38.77
N LYS A 296 71.40 -33.35 -38.25
CA LYS A 296 72.87 -33.30 -38.33
C LYS A 296 73.24 -33.76 -39.71
N LYS A 297 73.87 -32.88 -40.52
CA LYS A 297 74.75 -33.24 -41.64
C LYS A 297 76.11 -33.62 -41.12
#